data_296ed4469b5f70b1bee68c8e40250f8f
#
_entry.id   296ed4469b5f70b1bee68c8e40250f8f
#
_cell.length_a   1.000
_cell.length_b   1.000
_cell.length_c   1.000
_cell.angle_alpha   90.00
_cell.angle_beta   90.00
_cell.angle_gamma   90.00
#
_symmetry.space_group_name_H-M   'P 1'
#
loop_
_entity.id
_entity.type
_entity.pdbx_description
1 polymer ?
#
loop_
_entity_poly.entity_id
_entity_poly.type
_entity_poly.pdbx_seq_one_letter_code
_entity_poly.pdbx_strand_id
1 'polypeptide(L)'
;MKNYGEYQIVTKSNDEYIEILKKVNETKDLVLYIIDLLNIDKDIKEIKKYINNKMILVLNKRDVLPKSINDNKIEEYFKQTGFECEDIVVISPNKNYNIDLLLSKIKKYKTSKNVYVVGNTNVGKSTLINKLMKNYSDNESQLTISPLPSTTLNQISIKLSDDLTLIDTPGLVDRGNIVNYTETQLLKKINPKKEIKPKTYQSKPGQCIIIEDFLRLDYVEGAKNSFTIFMSNDLKIKRLNMNKHDDLKDLCKKTIEVGYFEDLVISGLGFVKITEKSIIDVYVAKEVDVYTRKSII
;
A
#
# COMPACT_ATOMS: atom_id res chain seq x y z
N MET A 1 -11.46 24.22 11.29
CA MET A 1 -11.22 22.95 10.55
C MET A 1 -11.22 21.82 11.57
N LYS A 2 -12.31 21.08 11.70
CA LYS A 2 -12.31 19.84 12.49
C LYS A 2 -11.63 18.78 11.63
N ASN A 3 -10.40 18.45 11.98
CA ASN A 3 -9.73 17.30 11.41
C ASN A 3 -10.59 16.06 11.68
N TYR A 4 -10.81 15.27 10.65
CA TYR A 4 -11.25 13.88 10.75
C TYR A 4 -10.06 13.08 11.33
N GLY A 5 -9.62 13.46 12.48
CA GLY A 5 -8.40 12.94 12.99
C GLY A 5 -8.52 12.67 14.46
N GLU A 6 -8.18 11.56 14.88
CA GLU A 6 -8.16 10.90 16.18
C GLU A 6 -9.34 9.94 16.40
N TYR A 7 -9.77 9.24 15.35
CA TYR A 7 -10.30 7.92 15.58
C TYR A 7 -9.12 7.01 15.92
N GLN A 8 -9.07 6.50 17.14
CA GLN A 8 -8.23 5.36 17.48
C GLN A 8 -8.48 4.29 16.43
N ILE A 9 -7.43 3.88 15.70
CA ILE A 9 -7.49 2.76 14.77
C ILE A 9 -7.82 1.55 15.63
N VAL A 10 -9.08 1.17 15.70
CA VAL A 10 -9.51 -0.07 16.30
C VAL A 10 -9.03 -1.16 15.35
N THR A 11 -7.90 -1.76 15.67
CA THR A 11 -7.34 -2.91 14.96
C THR A 11 -8.28 -4.08 15.16
N LYS A 12 -9.13 -4.35 14.17
CA LYS A 12 -10.02 -5.51 14.17
C LYS A 12 -9.24 -6.78 13.86
N SER A 13 -9.72 -7.91 14.38
CA SER A 13 -9.18 -9.20 14.00
C SER A 13 -9.40 -9.46 12.49
N ASN A 14 -8.59 -10.33 11.88
CA ASN A 14 -8.78 -10.72 10.48
C ASN A 14 -10.19 -11.29 10.23
N ASP A 15 -10.74 -12.01 11.21
CA ASP A 15 -12.07 -12.62 11.11
C ASP A 15 -13.18 -11.56 11.01
N GLU A 16 -13.11 -10.50 11.85
CA GLU A 16 -14.05 -9.38 11.78
C GLU A 16 -13.97 -8.63 10.42
N TYR A 17 -12.77 -8.50 9.86
CA TYR A 17 -12.61 -7.91 8.54
C TYR A 17 -13.23 -8.78 7.44
N ILE A 18 -13.01 -10.09 7.48
CA ILE A 18 -13.61 -11.06 6.56
C ILE A 18 -15.14 -11.01 6.64
N GLU A 19 -15.71 -10.88 7.83
CA GLU A 19 -17.17 -10.71 7.99
C GLU A 19 -17.68 -9.42 7.33
N ILE A 20 -16.91 -8.32 7.43
CA ILE A 20 -17.24 -7.07 6.74
C ILE A 20 -17.24 -7.30 5.22
N LEU A 21 -16.22 -7.96 4.67
CA LEU A 21 -16.14 -8.24 3.25
C LEU A 21 -17.31 -9.12 2.77
N LYS A 22 -17.69 -10.13 3.54
CA LYS A 22 -18.87 -10.97 3.24
C LYS A 22 -20.16 -10.16 3.19
N LYS A 23 -20.36 -9.23 4.14
CA LYS A 23 -21.52 -8.33 4.13
C LYS A 23 -21.51 -7.36 2.93
N VAL A 24 -20.33 -6.87 2.55
CA VAL A 24 -20.19 -6.08 1.33
C VAL A 24 -20.58 -6.93 0.11
N ASN A 25 -20.17 -8.19 0.07
CA ASN A 25 -20.50 -9.12 -1.02
C ASN A 25 -22.00 -9.44 -1.13
N GLU A 26 -22.77 -9.37 -0.04
CA GLU A 26 -24.23 -9.53 -0.05
C GLU A 26 -24.93 -8.36 -0.78
N THR A 27 -24.28 -7.21 -0.85
CA THR A 27 -24.71 -6.09 -1.67
C THR A 27 -24.29 -6.30 -3.12
N LYS A 28 -24.85 -5.55 -4.05
CA LYS A 28 -24.34 -5.49 -5.43
C LYS A 28 -23.67 -4.15 -5.71
N ASP A 29 -23.32 -3.45 -4.66
CA ASP A 29 -22.77 -2.12 -4.74
C ASP A 29 -21.33 -2.12 -5.26
N LEU A 30 -20.92 -1.03 -5.89
CA LEU A 30 -19.54 -0.85 -6.37
C LEU A 30 -18.55 -0.83 -5.20
N VAL A 31 -17.40 -1.46 -5.38
CA VAL A 31 -16.30 -1.46 -4.42
C VAL A 31 -15.10 -0.72 -5.00
N LEU A 32 -14.56 0.22 -4.24
CA LEU A 32 -13.23 0.81 -4.48
C LEU A 32 -12.21 0.02 -3.65
N TYR A 33 -11.40 -0.78 -4.30
CA TYR A 33 -10.30 -1.49 -3.64
C TYR A 33 -9.03 -0.66 -3.72
N ILE A 34 -8.59 -0.13 -2.56
CA ILE A 34 -7.47 0.80 -2.49
C ILE A 34 -6.20 0.08 -2.11
N ILE A 35 -5.16 0.24 -2.93
CA ILE A 35 -3.82 -0.30 -2.71
C ILE A 35 -2.81 0.85 -2.65
N ASP A 36 -1.83 0.74 -1.76
CA ASP A 36 -0.66 1.61 -1.69
C ASP A 36 0.39 1.16 -2.71
N LEU A 37 0.74 2.01 -3.68
CA LEU A 37 1.72 1.70 -4.73
C LEU A 37 3.12 1.38 -4.20
N LEU A 38 3.49 1.92 -3.03
CA LEU A 38 4.77 1.60 -2.41
C LEU A 38 4.75 0.24 -1.70
N ASN A 39 3.57 -0.15 -1.18
CA ASN A 39 3.37 -1.35 -0.37
C ASN A 39 2.23 -2.19 -0.97
N ILE A 40 2.46 -2.73 -2.17
CA ILE A 40 1.51 -3.62 -2.84
C ILE A 40 1.49 -4.95 -2.10
N ASP A 41 0.32 -5.41 -1.72
CA ASP A 41 0.14 -6.67 -1.02
C ASP A 41 0.71 -7.87 -1.81
N LYS A 42 1.21 -8.86 -1.09
CA LYS A 42 1.77 -10.08 -1.68
C LYS A 42 0.78 -10.80 -2.58
N ASP A 43 -0.48 -10.84 -2.20
CA ASP A 43 -1.58 -11.40 -3.00
C ASP A 43 -2.78 -10.45 -3.05
N ILE A 44 -2.78 -9.57 -4.04
CA ILE A 44 -3.90 -8.65 -4.28
C ILE A 44 -5.21 -9.37 -4.65
N LYS A 45 -5.14 -10.62 -5.09
CA LYS A 45 -6.32 -11.40 -5.48
C LYS A 45 -7.04 -12.01 -4.29
N GLU A 46 -6.42 -12.03 -3.12
CA GLU A 46 -7.02 -12.63 -1.92
C GLU A 46 -8.39 -12.03 -1.61
N ILE A 47 -8.58 -10.74 -1.85
CA ILE A 47 -9.87 -10.07 -1.65
C ILE A 47 -11.01 -10.70 -2.47
N LYS A 48 -10.69 -11.24 -3.65
CA LYS A 48 -11.67 -11.90 -4.53
C LYS A 48 -12.26 -13.19 -3.95
N LYS A 49 -11.63 -13.76 -2.93
CA LYS A 49 -12.20 -14.90 -2.18
C LYS A 49 -13.45 -14.49 -1.38
N TYR A 50 -13.59 -13.20 -1.09
CA TYR A 50 -14.64 -12.68 -0.20
C TYR A 50 -15.60 -11.72 -0.90
N ILE A 51 -15.17 -11.04 -1.98
CA ILE A 51 -15.97 -10.02 -2.69
C ILE A 51 -15.98 -10.30 -4.19
N ASN A 52 -17.20 -10.47 -4.73
CA ASN A 52 -17.46 -10.63 -6.17
C ASN A 52 -18.16 -9.41 -6.81
N ASN A 53 -18.34 -8.34 -6.04
CA ASN A 53 -18.93 -7.09 -6.52
C ASN A 53 -18.10 -6.50 -7.67
N LYS A 54 -18.76 -5.67 -8.51
CA LYS A 54 -18.03 -4.76 -9.40
C LYS A 54 -17.01 -3.98 -8.61
N MET A 55 -15.78 -3.88 -9.14
CA MET A 55 -14.67 -3.31 -8.40
C MET A 55 -13.85 -2.38 -9.28
N ILE A 56 -13.47 -1.22 -8.75
CA ILE A 56 -12.41 -0.38 -9.32
C ILE A 56 -11.17 -0.58 -8.46
N LEU A 57 -10.05 -0.95 -9.08
CA LEU A 57 -8.76 -1.00 -8.42
C LEU A 57 -8.16 0.42 -8.37
N VAL A 58 -8.00 0.94 -7.17
CA VAL A 58 -7.50 2.30 -6.93
C VAL A 58 -6.07 2.23 -6.42
N LEU A 59 -5.12 2.62 -7.27
CA LEU A 59 -3.70 2.61 -6.98
C LEU A 59 -3.29 3.97 -6.39
N ASN A 60 -3.16 4.01 -5.08
CA ASN A 60 -2.97 5.24 -4.32
C ASN A 60 -1.50 5.56 -4.03
N LYS A 61 -1.25 6.80 -3.58
CA LYS A 61 0.06 7.36 -3.24
C LYS A 61 1.01 7.49 -4.43
N ARG A 62 0.47 7.81 -5.62
CA ARG A 62 1.29 8.07 -6.84
C ARG A 62 2.35 9.14 -6.60
N ASP A 63 2.08 10.09 -5.72
CA ASP A 63 2.96 11.22 -5.39
C ASP A 63 4.25 10.83 -4.65
N VAL A 64 4.33 9.62 -4.08
CA VAL A 64 5.56 9.14 -3.44
C VAL A 64 6.50 8.43 -4.43
N LEU A 65 5.98 7.92 -5.54
CA LEU A 65 6.83 7.31 -6.58
C LEU A 65 7.45 8.38 -7.47
N PRO A 66 8.66 8.14 -8.03
CA PRO A 66 9.30 9.06 -8.96
C PRO A 66 8.39 9.44 -10.12
N LYS A 67 8.42 10.71 -10.53
CA LYS A 67 7.65 11.22 -11.67
C LYS A 67 8.03 10.58 -13.00
N SER A 68 9.27 10.10 -13.10
CA SER A 68 9.77 9.39 -14.29
C SER A 68 9.08 8.04 -14.54
N ILE A 69 8.37 7.49 -13.55
CA ILE A 69 7.61 6.25 -13.72
C ILE A 69 6.32 6.57 -14.46
N ASN A 70 6.05 5.84 -15.53
CA ASN A 70 4.84 6.02 -16.33
C ASN A 70 3.67 5.25 -15.69
N ASP A 71 2.53 5.92 -15.49
CA ASP A 71 1.33 5.31 -14.94
C ASP A 71 0.80 4.16 -15.79
N ASN A 72 0.95 4.24 -17.11
CA ASN A 72 0.55 3.14 -18.01
C ASN A 72 1.31 1.84 -17.71
N LYS A 73 2.60 1.92 -17.33
CA LYS A 73 3.37 0.74 -16.92
C LYS A 73 2.83 0.15 -15.61
N ILE A 74 2.46 1.01 -14.67
CA ILE A 74 1.86 0.57 -13.40
C ILE A 74 0.52 -0.14 -13.68
N GLU A 75 -0.35 0.46 -14.49
CA GLU A 75 -1.64 -0.14 -14.85
C GLU A 75 -1.45 -1.46 -15.61
N GLU A 76 -0.50 -1.51 -16.54
CA GLU A 76 -0.18 -2.73 -17.29
C GLU A 76 0.32 -3.84 -16.39
N TYR A 77 1.19 -3.52 -15.42
CA TYR A 77 1.61 -4.48 -14.39
C TYR A 77 0.40 -5.12 -13.70
N PHE A 78 -0.56 -4.31 -13.24
CA PHE A 78 -1.75 -4.84 -12.56
C PHE A 78 -2.66 -5.63 -13.48
N LYS A 79 -2.81 -5.25 -14.75
CA LYS A 79 -3.52 -6.03 -15.77
C LYS A 79 -2.87 -7.41 -15.97
N GLN A 80 -1.54 -7.46 -16.01
CA GLN A 80 -0.78 -8.72 -16.15
C GLN A 80 -0.88 -9.62 -14.92
N THR A 81 -1.23 -9.10 -13.73
CA THR A 81 -1.51 -9.95 -12.57
C THR A 81 -2.75 -10.81 -12.78
N GLY A 82 -3.63 -10.47 -13.72
CA GLY A 82 -4.93 -11.10 -13.92
C GLY A 82 -5.92 -10.80 -12.79
N PHE A 83 -5.79 -9.63 -12.13
CA PHE A 83 -6.79 -9.15 -11.19
C PHE A 83 -8.01 -8.63 -11.96
N GLU A 84 -9.16 -9.28 -11.75
CA GLU A 84 -10.41 -8.92 -12.43
C GLU A 84 -11.06 -7.69 -11.76
N CYS A 85 -11.20 -6.60 -12.51
CA CYS A 85 -11.88 -5.38 -12.08
C CYS A 85 -12.47 -4.64 -13.28
N GLU A 86 -13.40 -3.71 -13.03
CA GLU A 86 -14.03 -2.87 -14.07
C GLU A 86 -13.04 -1.84 -14.63
N ASP A 87 -12.15 -1.34 -13.78
CA ASP A 87 -11.16 -0.33 -14.17
C ASP A 87 -10.01 -0.26 -13.16
N ILE A 88 -8.87 0.32 -13.59
CA ILE A 88 -7.72 0.60 -12.75
C ILE A 88 -7.46 2.10 -12.81
N VAL A 89 -7.28 2.74 -11.65
CA VAL A 89 -7.05 4.20 -11.59
C VAL A 89 -5.89 4.50 -10.65
N VAL A 90 -4.84 5.12 -11.20
CA VAL A 90 -3.69 5.62 -10.41
C VAL A 90 -4.01 7.00 -9.88
N ILE A 91 -3.93 7.20 -8.56
CA ILE A 91 -4.31 8.47 -7.92
C ILE A 91 -3.29 8.99 -6.90
N SER A 92 -3.40 10.27 -6.60
CA SER A 92 -2.85 10.89 -5.41
C SER A 92 -3.81 11.95 -4.84
N PRO A 93 -4.54 11.66 -3.76
CA PRO A 93 -5.39 12.64 -3.11
C PRO A 93 -4.63 13.88 -2.61
N ASN A 94 -3.40 13.69 -2.12
CA ASN A 94 -2.54 14.78 -1.64
C ASN A 94 -2.21 15.80 -2.75
N LYS A 95 -2.08 15.34 -4.00
CA LYS A 95 -1.77 16.17 -5.17
C LYS A 95 -3.00 16.47 -6.04
N ASN A 96 -4.18 16.05 -5.61
CA ASN A 96 -5.40 16.14 -6.43
C ASN A 96 -5.27 15.46 -7.81
N TYR A 97 -4.44 14.42 -7.88
CA TYR A 97 -4.13 13.75 -9.13
C TYR A 97 -5.15 12.66 -9.43
N ASN A 98 -5.77 12.71 -10.60
CA ASN A 98 -6.78 11.77 -11.11
C ASN A 98 -8.02 11.58 -10.20
N ILE A 99 -8.34 12.56 -9.35
CA ILE A 99 -9.52 12.46 -8.47
C ILE A 99 -10.81 12.63 -9.28
N ASP A 100 -10.83 13.57 -10.26
CA ASP A 100 -11.96 13.74 -11.18
C ASP A 100 -12.17 12.49 -12.04
N LEU A 101 -11.07 11.89 -12.53
CA LEU A 101 -11.11 10.63 -13.28
C LEU A 101 -11.73 9.52 -12.44
N LEU A 102 -11.28 9.35 -11.19
CA LEU A 102 -11.85 8.36 -10.28
C LEU A 102 -13.35 8.59 -10.08
N LEU A 103 -13.78 9.84 -9.82
CA LEU A 103 -15.20 10.15 -9.66
C LEU A 103 -16.01 9.83 -10.93
N SER A 104 -15.47 10.12 -12.12
CA SER A 104 -16.13 9.78 -13.38
C SER A 104 -16.32 8.26 -13.54
N LYS A 105 -15.29 7.46 -13.15
CA LYS A 105 -15.37 6.00 -13.16
C LYS A 105 -16.35 5.47 -12.11
N ILE A 106 -16.41 6.06 -10.92
CA ILE A 106 -17.41 5.72 -9.91
C ILE A 106 -18.82 5.93 -10.49
N LYS A 107 -19.09 7.10 -11.07
CA LYS A 107 -20.39 7.41 -11.68
C LYS A 107 -20.76 6.45 -12.82
N LYS A 108 -19.77 6.00 -13.59
CA LYS A 108 -19.96 5.04 -14.69
C LYS A 108 -20.33 3.64 -14.21
N TYR A 109 -19.67 3.15 -13.15
CA TYR A 109 -19.76 1.74 -12.76
C TYR A 109 -20.64 1.49 -11.53
N LYS A 110 -21.02 2.51 -10.77
CA LYS A 110 -21.92 2.35 -9.62
C LYS A 110 -23.25 1.74 -10.02
N THR A 111 -23.77 0.85 -9.19
CA THR A 111 -25.05 0.14 -9.39
C THR A 111 -26.16 0.72 -8.52
N SER A 112 -25.77 1.42 -7.46
CA SER A 112 -26.67 2.13 -6.54
C SER A 112 -26.03 3.46 -6.13
N LYS A 113 -26.63 4.14 -5.15
CA LYS A 113 -26.02 5.32 -4.53
C LYS A 113 -24.83 5.00 -3.62
N ASN A 114 -24.71 3.75 -3.15
CA ASN A 114 -23.68 3.33 -2.20
C ASN A 114 -22.44 2.83 -2.94
N VAL A 115 -21.27 3.21 -2.44
CA VAL A 115 -19.96 2.76 -2.92
C VAL A 115 -19.08 2.45 -1.72
N TYR A 116 -18.64 1.21 -1.62
CA TYR A 116 -17.79 0.76 -0.53
C TYR A 116 -16.31 1.08 -0.79
N VAL A 117 -15.62 1.53 0.25
CA VAL A 117 -14.18 1.81 0.22
C VAL A 117 -13.48 0.76 1.06
N VAL A 118 -12.71 -0.09 0.42
CA VAL A 118 -12.06 -1.28 1.02
C VAL A 118 -10.54 -1.21 0.80
N GLY A 119 -9.77 -1.74 1.71
CA GLY A 119 -8.30 -1.83 1.62
C GLY A 119 -7.65 -1.91 2.99
N ASN A 120 -6.37 -2.21 3.02
CA ASN A 120 -5.60 -2.36 4.25
C ASN A 120 -5.52 -1.05 5.05
N THR A 121 -5.01 -1.13 6.27
CA THR A 121 -4.68 0.06 7.06
C THR A 121 -3.57 0.86 6.35
N ASN A 122 -3.58 2.18 6.52
CA ASN A 122 -2.57 3.09 5.98
C ASN A 122 -2.44 3.18 4.44
N VAL A 123 -3.32 2.53 3.66
CA VAL A 123 -3.34 2.69 2.18
C VAL A 123 -3.90 4.04 1.73
N GLY A 124 -4.49 4.83 2.65
CA GLY A 124 -4.97 6.19 2.40
C GLY A 124 -6.47 6.30 2.11
N LYS A 125 -7.30 5.34 2.58
CA LYS A 125 -8.78 5.41 2.45
C LYS A 125 -9.35 6.73 2.95
N SER A 126 -9.08 7.07 4.21
CA SER A 126 -9.61 8.31 4.82
C SER A 126 -9.09 9.58 4.11
N THR A 127 -7.85 9.56 3.62
CA THR A 127 -7.29 10.68 2.85
C THR A 127 -8.04 10.87 1.52
N LEU A 128 -8.36 9.78 0.83
CA LEU A 128 -9.15 9.81 -0.41
C LEU A 128 -10.56 10.31 -0.13
N ILE A 129 -11.23 9.76 0.88
CA ILE A 129 -12.58 10.16 1.29
C ILE A 129 -12.63 11.66 1.61
N ASN A 130 -11.71 12.15 2.46
CA ASN A 130 -11.61 13.58 2.80
C ASN A 130 -11.37 14.44 1.55
N LYS A 131 -10.61 13.94 0.59
CA LYS A 131 -10.37 14.66 -0.67
C LYS A 131 -11.62 14.73 -1.54
N LEU A 132 -12.33 13.62 -1.67
CA LEU A 132 -13.60 13.57 -2.40
C LEU A 132 -14.65 14.49 -1.73
N MET A 133 -14.75 14.46 -0.40
CA MET A 133 -15.62 15.36 0.36
C MET A 133 -15.29 16.82 0.06
N LYS A 134 -14.02 17.20 0.16
CA LYS A 134 -13.58 18.57 -0.07
C LYS A 134 -13.87 19.08 -1.49
N ASN A 135 -13.73 18.20 -2.47
CA ASN A 135 -13.87 18.58 -3.88
C ASN A 135 -15.34 18.60 -4.35
N TYR A 136 -16.20 17.73 -3.77
CA TYR A 136 -17.50 17.40 -4.39
C TYR A 136 -18.70 17.37 -3.44
N SER A 137 -18.56 17.73 -2.15
CA SER A 137 -19.74 17.91 -1.32
C SER A 137 -20.40 19.25 -1.61
N ASP A 138 -21.69 19.21 -1.88
CA ASP A 138 -22.49 20.38 -2.32
C ASP A 138 -22.65 21.48 -1.26
N ASN A 139 -22.41 21.17 0.03
CA ASN A 139 -22.43 22.16 1.13
C ASN A 139 -21.64 21.64 2.34
N GLU A 140 -20.75 22.47 2.91
CA GLU A 140 -20.05 22.17 4.18
C GLU A 140 -21.00 21.90 5.36
N SER A 141 -22.24 22.39 5.28
CA SER A 141 -23.28 22.24 6.29
C SER A 141 -24.10 20.94 6.22
N GLN A 142 -23.97 20.14 5.13
CA GLN A 142 -24.75 18.91 4.93
C GLN A 142 -23.90 17.62 4.96
N LEU A 143 -22.64 17.71 5.40
CA LEU A 143 -21.82 16.52 5.60
C LEU A 143 -22.42 15.65 6.71
N THR A 144 -23.30 14.76 6.33
CA THR A 144 -23.88 13.79 7.24
C THR A 144 -22.92 12.60 7.32
N ILE A 145 -22.11 12.60 8.36
CA ILE A 145 -21.29 11.46 8.75
C ILE A 145 -22.11 10.70 9.78
N SER A 146 -22.60 9.54 9.45
CA SER A 146 -23.32 8.72 10.40
C SER A 146 -22.73 7.31 10.48
N PRO A 147 -22.59 6.75 11.70
CA PRO A 147 -22.41 5.32 11.84
C PRO A 147 -23.65 4.64 11.25
N LEU A 148 -23.48 3.58 10.46
CA LEU A 148 -24.60 2.80 9.96
C LEU A 148 -25.31 2.15 11.15
N PRO A 149 -26.57 2.52 11.43
CA PRO A 149 -27.34 1.87 12.48
C PRO A 149 -27.58 0.41 12.07
N SER A 150 -27.28 -0.53 12.88
CA SER A 150 -27.40 -1.98 12.68
C SER A 150 -26.14 -2.75 12.27
N THR A 151 -25.01 -2.11 12.13
CA THR A 151 -23.74 -2.86 11.96
C THR A 151 -22.89 -2.74 13.23
N THR A 152 -22.67 -3.86 13.92
CA THR A 152 -21.62 -4.02 14.94
C THR A 152 -20.21 -3.75 14.41
N LEU A 153 -20.08 -3.26 13.17
CA LEU A 153 -18.87 -3.30 12.36
C LEU A 153 -18.23 -1.94 12.07
N ASN A 154 -18.57 -0.87 12.80
CA ASN A 154 -17.94 0.47 12.70
C ASN A 154 -17.75 0.97 11.26
N GLN A 155 -18.73 0.73 10.37
CA GLN A 155 -18.78 1.34 9.05
C GLN A 155 -19.28 2.78 9.14
N ILE A 156 -18.66 3.67 8.37
CA ILE A 156 -19.01 5.10 8.36
C ILE A 156 -19.58 5.44 6.98
N SER A 157 -20.82 5.93 6.97
CA SER A 157 -21.49 6.42 5.77
C SER A 157 -21.25 7.91 5.59
N ILE A 158 -20.81 8.30 4.39
CA ILE A 158 -20.44 9.67 4.04
C ILE A 158 -21.17 10.05 2.75
N LYS A 159 -22.19 10.90 2.88
CA LYS A 159 -22.96 11.40 1.74
C LYS A 159 -22.14 12.48 1.03
N LEU A 160 -21.82 12.28 -0.25
CA LEU A 160 -21.19 13.27 -1.12
C LEU A 160 -22.21 14.07 -1.91
N SER A 161 -23.27 13.41 -2.39
CA SER A 161 -24.41 14.01 -3.10
C SER A 161 -25.66 13.16 -2.88
N ASP A 162 -26.79 13.54 -3.43
CA ASP A 162 -28.04 12.76 -3.29
C ASP A 162 -27.95 11.37 -3.94
N ASP A 163 -27.11 11.22 -4.95
CA ASP A 163 -26.92 10.00 -5.71
C ASP A 163 -25.60 9.25 -5.41
N LEU A 164 -24.79 9.74 -4.47
CA LEU A 164 -23.50 9.13 -4.11
C LEU A 164 -23.20 9.21 -2.62
N THR A 165 -23.09 8.04 -2.02
CA THR A 165 -22.67 7.83 -0.61
C THR A 165 -21.48 6.89 -0.58
N LEU A 166 -20.39 7.32 0.05
CA LEU A 166 -19.24 6.45 0.33
C LEU A 166 -19.45 5.74 1.65
N ILE A 167 -19.12 4.46 1.69
CA ILE A 167 -19.16 3.66 2.91
C ILE A 167 -17.72 3.23 3.21
N ASP A 168 -17.12 3.90 4.21
CA ASP A 168 -15.77 3.55 4.69
C ASP A 168 -15.83 2.27 5.51
N THR A 169 -14.98 1.31 5.16
CA THR A 169 -14.82 0.08 5.91
C THR A 169 -13.54 0.13 6.75
N PRO A 170 -13.52 -0.48 7.93
CA PRO A 170 -12.28 -0.68 8.67
C PRO A 170 -11.20 -1.29 7.78
N GLY A 171 -9.95 -0.88 7.96
CA GLY A 171 -8.83 -1.48 7.21
C GLY A 171 -8.39 -2.81 7.80
N LEU A 172 -7.97 -3.74 6.93
CA LEU A 172 -7.27 -4.94 7.36
C LEU A 172 -5.90 -4.56 7.94
N VAL A 173 -5.56 -5.14 9.08
CA VAL A 173 -4.21 -5.00 9.64
C VAL A 173 -3.32 -6.04 8.97
N ASP A 174 -2.38 -5.57 8.16
CA ASP A 174 -1.32 -6.42 7.63
C ASP A 174 -0.31 -6.72 8.75
N ARG A 175 -0.38 -7.95 9.28
CA ARG A 175 0.50 -8.40 10.37
C ARG A 175 1.94 -8.53 9.94
N GLY A 176 2.20 -8.75 8.67
CA GLY A 176 3.56 -8.82 8.10
C GLY A 176 4.22 -7.45 7.88
N ASN A 177 3.53 -6.36 8.18
CA ASN A 177 4.00 -5.01 7.93
C ASN A 177 5.01 -4.56 9.00
N ILE A 178 6.19 -4.09 8.56
CA ILE A 178 7.29 -3.64 9.46
C ILE A 178 6.85 -2.53 10.42
N VAL A 179 5.87 -1.73 10.04
CA VAL A 179 5.30 -0.64 10.86
C VAL A 179 4.82 -1.14 12.22
N ASN A 180 4.35 -2.40 12.32
CA ASN A 180 3.87 -2.99 13.56
C ASN A 180 4.99 -3.36 14.55
N TYR A 181 6.23 -3.41 14.08
CA TYR A 181 7.40 -3.88 14.83
C TYR A 181 8.49 -2.80 14.95
N THR A 182 8.13 -1.57 14.62
CA THR A 182 9.09 -0.44 14.58
C THR A 182 8.73 0.60 15.63
N GLU A 183 9.72 1.18 16.28
CA GLU A 183 9.54 2.25 17.26
C GLU A 183 8.88 3.50 16.65
N THR A 184 8.07 4.20 17.45
CA THR A 184 7.28 5.36 17.01
C THR A 184 8.12 6.45 16.33
N GLN A 185 9.38 6.64 16.75
CA GLN A 185 10.27 7.64 16.15
C GLN A 185 10.66 7.28 14.70
N LEU A 186 10.86 5.97 14.43
CA LEU A 186 11.21 5.46 13.11
C LEU A 186 9.99 5.42 12.17
N LEU A 187 8.78 5.24 12.69
CA LEU A 187 7.54 5.28 11.89
C LEU A 187 7.42 6.56 11.06
N LYS A 188 7.86 7.70 11.63
CA LYS A 188 7.84 9.00 10.93
C LYS A 188 8.80 9.04 9.74
N LYS A 189 9.87 8.22 9.77
CA LYS A 189 10.86 8.12 8.69
C LYS A 189 10.46 7.11 7.64
N ILE A 190 9.80 6.01 8.01
CA ILE A 190 9.38 4.92 7.11
C ILE A 190 8.39 5.41 6.08
N ASN A 191 7.40 6.20 6.49
CA ASN A 191 6.36 6.71 5.60
C ASN A 191 6.86 7.91 4.79
N PRO A 192 7.05 7.80 3.46
CA PRO A 192 7.54 8.90 2.65
C PRO A 192 6.50 10.03 2.60
N LYS A 193 6.95 11.25 2.86
CA LYS A 193 6.14 12.49 2.79
C LYS A 193 6.33 13.24 1.47
N LYS A 194 7.30 12.84 0.69
CA LYS A 194 7.69 13.46 -0.59
C LYS A 194 8.04 12.37 -1.59
N GLU A 195 8.14 12.76 -2.85
CA GLU A 195 8.65 11.91 -3.92
C GLU A 195 9.96 11.24 -3.51
N ILE A 196 10.01 9.92 -3.62
CA ILE A 196 11.20 9.12 -3.33
C ILE A 196 12.27 9.42 -4.39
N LYS A 197 13.48 9.64 -3.93
CA LYS A 197 14.70 9.71 -4.75
C LYS A 197 15.41 8.37 -4.65
N PRO A 198 15.24 7.46 -5.62
CA PRO A 198 15.82 6.13 -5.53
C PRO A 198 17.34 6.18 -5.39
N LYS A 199 17.87 5.30 -4.53
CA LYS A 199 19.33 5.16 -4.37
C LYS A 199 19.78 3.87 -5.03
N THR A 200 20.67 3.98 -6.02
CA THR A 200 21.21 2.83 -6.74
C THR A 200 22.62 2.50 -6.27
N TYR A 201 22.85 1.24 -5.91
CA TYR A 201 24.17 0.71 -5.57
C TYR A 201 24.55 -0.39 -6.56
N GLN A 202 25.75 -0.25 -7.14
CA GLN A 202 26.37 -1.36 -7.86
C GLN A 202 26.98 -2.29 -6.85
N SER A 203 26.35 -3.43 -6.60
CA SER A 203 26.70 -4.39 -5.55
C SER A 203 27.28 -5.67 -6.13
N LYS A 204 28.10 -6.34 -5.34
CA LYS A 204 28.65 -7.66 -5.63
C LYS A 204 28.55 -8.55 -4.38
N PRO A 205 28.60 -9.88 -4.52
CA PRO A 205 28.64 -10.78 -3.38
C PRO A 205 29.70 -10.38 -2.34
N GLY A 206 29.37 -10.57 -1.06
CA GLY A 206 30.20 -10.14 0.08
C GLY A 206 29.95 -8.70 0.54
N GLN A 207 29.03 -7.97 -0.11
CA GLN A 207 28.60 -6.64 0.34
C GLN A 207 27.21 -6.70 0.97
N CYS A 208 26.92 -5.77 1.87
CA CYS A 208 25.62 -5.61 2.49
C CYS A 208 25.12 -4.17 2.39
N ILE A 209 23.80 -4.04 2.43
CA ILE A 209 23.08 -2.76 2.53
C ILE A 209 22.37 -2.76 3.88
N ILE A 210 22.61 -1.73 4.67
CA ILE A 210 21.99 -1.52 5.98
C ILE A 210 21.06 -0.32 5.89
N ILE A 211 19.82 -0.49 6.32
CA ILE A 211 18.80 0.55 6.41
C ILE A 211 18.48 0.78 7.89
N GLU A 212 18.90 1.94 8.41
CA GLU A 212 18.87 2.27 9.85
C GLU A 212 19.54 1.14 10.66
N ASP A 213 18.87 0.65 11.71
CA ASP A 213 19.30 -0.45 12.59
C ASP A 213 18.32 -1.65 12.57
N PHE A 214 17.29 -1.60 11.69
CA PHE A 214 16.20 -2.58 11.67
C PHE A 214 16.14 -3.45 10.41
N LEU A 215 16.97 -3.18 9.39
CA LEU A 215 17.02 -3.97 8.16
C LEU A 215 18.43 -4.05 7.62
N ARG A 216 18.86 -5.26 7.27
CA ARG A 216 20.12 -5.54 6.58
C ARG A 216 19.87 -6.51 5.44
N LEU A 217 20.49 -6.23 4.30
CA LEU A 217 20.45 -7.04 3.08
C LEU A 217 21.86 -7.48 2.75
N ASP A 218 22.19 -8.75 2.93
CA ASP A 218 23.48 -9.33 2.60
C ASP A 218 23.42 -9.93 1.20
N TYR A 219 24.26 -9.47 0.30
CA TYR A 219 24.38 -10.05 -1.03
C TYR A 219 25.28 -11.28 -0.97
N VAL A 220 24.68 -12.48 -0.96
CA VAL A 220 25.36 -13.74 -0.74
C VAL A 220 25.94 -14.27 -2.05
N GLU A 221 25.10 -14.40 -3.10
CA GLU A 221 25.47 -15.02 -4.36
C GLU A 221 24.84 -14.33 -5.55
N GLY A 222 25.57 -14.28 -6.68
CA GLY A 222 25.13 -13.71 -7.95
C GLY A 222 26.27 -12.98 -8.66
N ALA A 223 25.96 -12.38 -9.82
CA ALA A 223 26.88 -11.51 -10.58
C ALA A 223 26.95 -10.11 -9.97
N LYS A 224 27.84 -9.23 -10.47
CA LYS A 224 27.75 -7.79 -10.18
C LYS A 224 26.38 -7.27 -10.61
N ASN A 225 25.67 -6.61 -9.71
CA ASN A 225 24.26 -6.30 -9.86
C ASN A 225 23.90 -4.86 -9.46
N SER A 226 22.81 -4.34 -9.97
CA SER A 226 22.27 -3.03 -9.63
C SER A 226 21.09 -3.18 -8.65
N PHE A 227 21.27 -2.65 -7.45
CA PHE A 227 20.24 -2.61 -6.40
C PHE A 227 19.71 -1.19 -6.29
N THR A 228 18.49 -0.96 -6.77
CA THR A 228 17.85 0.37 -6.71
C THR A 228 16.76 0.36 -5.64
N ILE A 229 16.97 1.14 -4.59
CA ILE A 229 16.16 1.15 -3.38
C ILE A 229 15.07 2.22 -3.51
N PHE A 230 13.82 1.79 -3.41
CA PHE A 230 12.61 2.62 -3.39
C PHE A 230 12.03 2.61 -1.97
N MET A 231 12.57 3.45 -1.12
CA MET A 231 12.17 3.64 0.27
C MET A 231 12.22 5.13 0.61
N SER A 232 11.65 5.50 1.76
CA SER A 232 11.63 6.91 2.22
C SER A 232 13.01 7.55 2.20
N ASN A 233 13.07 8.82 1.75
CA ASN A 233 14.31 9.60 1.71
C ASN A 233 14.90 9.89 3.09
N ASP A 234 14.07 9.80 4.14
CA ASP A 234 14.45 10.11 5.53
C ASP A 234 15.22 8.95 6.19
N LEU A 235 15.30 7.79 5.50
CA LEU A 235 16.04 6.62 5.99
C LEU A 235 17.53 6.73 5.69
N LYS A 236 18.33 6.37 6.66
CA LYS A 236 19.79 6.25 6.49
C LYS A 236 20.09 4.91 5.85
N ILE A 237 20.69 4.94 4.67
CA ILE A 237 21.07 3.74 3.92
C ILE A 237 22.56 3.75 3.71
N LYS A 238 23.23 2.65 4.07
CA LYS A 238 24.69 2.49 3.93
C LYS A 238 24.99 1.18 3.21
N ARG A 239 26.02 1.18 2.36
CA ARG A 239 26.60 -0.04 1.79
C ARG A 239 27.95 -0.31 2.44
N LEU A 240 28.17 -1.50 2.93
CA LEU A 240 29.40 -1.95 3.59
C LEU A 240 29.81 -3.33 3.07
N ASN A 241 31.00 -3.81 3.47
CA ASN A 241 31.36 -5.22 3.31
C ASN A 241 30.75 -6.00 4.48
N MET A 242 30.29 -7.21 4.23
CA MET A 242 29.61 -8.07 5.22
C MET A 242 30.44 -8.29 6.49
N ASN A 243 31.75 -8.33 6.38
CA ASN A 243 32.68 -8.59 7.51
C ASN A 243 33.06 -7.34 8.32
N LYS A 244 32.51 -6.18 8.04
CA LYS A 244 32.92 -4.88 8.61
C LYS A 244 31.86 -4.21 9.48
N HIS A 245 30.89 -4.94 9.98
CA HIS A 245 29.92 -4.35 10.88
C HIS A 245 29.46 -5.37 11.92
N ASP A 246 28.97 -4.85 13.05
CA ASP A 246 28.40 -5.63 14.13
C ASP A 246 27.04 -6.19 13.71
N ASP A 247 26.67 -7.35 14.25
CA ASP A 247 25.37 -7.94 14.04
C ASP A 247 24.29 -7.02 14.62
N LEU A 248 23.25 -6.78 13.83
CA LEU A 248 22.06 -6.09 14.30
C LEU A 248 21.31 -7.03 15.25
N LYS A 249 21.04 -6.56 16.47
CA LYS A 249 20.38 -7.35 17.50
C LYS A 249 18.91 -7.60 17.11
N ASP A 250 18.41 -8.74 17.56
CA ASP A 250 16.99 -9.10 17.49
C ASP A 250 16.38 -9.22 16.08
N LEU A 251 17.24 -9.40 15.06
CA LEU A 251 16.79 -9.64 13.68
C LEU A 251 16.87 -11.11 13.31
N CYS A 252 15.90 -11.58 12.53
CA CYS A 252 15.84 -12.91 11.97
C CYS A 252 16.30 -12.91 10.51
N LYS A 253 17.10 -13.89 10.17
CA LYS A 253 17.59 -14.13 8.81
C LYS A 253 16.50 -14.80 7.97
N LYS A 254 16.27 -14.28 6.75
CA LYS A 254 15.44 -14.86 5.72
C LYS A 254 16.26 -14.90 4.42
N THR A 255 16.54 -16.09 3.89
CA THR A 255 17.22 -16.23 2.61
C THR A 255 16.22 -16.17 1.47
N ILE A 256 16.41 -15.24 0.54
CA ILE A 256 15.50 -14.97 -0.58
C ILE A 256 16.26 -15.14 -1.89
N GLU A 257 15.71 -15.94 -2.79
CA GLU A 257 16.12 -16.00 -4.18
C GLU A 257 15.35 -14.95 -4.98
N VAL A 258 16.08 -14.06 -5.65
CA VAL A 258 15.53 -12.99 -6.48
C VAL A 258 15.83 -13.29 -7.93
N GLY A 259 14.80 -13.26 -8.78
CA GLY A 259 14.91 -13.50 -10.22
C GLY A 259 15.41 -12.27 -11.00
N TYR A 260 15.41 -12.40 -12.34
CA TYR A 260 15.73 -11.27 -13.22
C TYR A 260 14.63 -10.20 -13.18
N PHE A 261 15.04 -8.93 -13.04
CA PHE A 261 14.12 -7.78 -13.02
C PHE A 261 12.97 -7.94 -12.03
N GLU A 262 13.32 -8.36 -10.82
CA GLU A 262 12.37 -8.47 -9.72
C GLU A 262 12.61 -7.39 -8.65
N ASP A 263 11.54 -7.08 -7.94
CA ASP A 263 11.58 -6.27 -6.73
C ASP A 263 11.61 -7.20 -5.51
N LEU A 264 12.62 -7.03 -4.65
CA LEU A 264 12.61 -7.56 -3.29
C LEU A 264 11.81 -6.60 -2.41
N VAL A 265 10.66 -7.04 -1.94
CA VAL A 265 9.71 -6.23 -1.17
C VAL A 265 9.88 -6.52 0.31
N ILE A 266 9.95 -5.46 1.11
CA ILE A 266 9.85 -5.50 2.57
C ILE A 266 8.52 -4.83 2.95
N SER A 267 7.57 -5.62 3.45
CA SER A 267 6.22 -5.13 3.70
C SER A 267 6.22 -3.92 4.64
N GLY A 268 5.55 -2.85 4.21
CA GLY A 268 5.44 -1.59 4.94
C GLY A 268 6.61 -0.63 4.81
N LEU A 269 7.73 -1.04 4.18
CA LEU A 269 8.91 -0.20 4.02
C LEU A 269 9.14 0.28 2.58
N GLY A 270 8.84 -0.59 1.62
CA GLY A 270 9.11 -0.37 0.21
C GLY A 270 9.80 -1.56 -0.44
N PHE A 271 10.57 -1.32 -1.48
CA PHE A 271 11.19 -2.40 -2.25
C PHE A 271 12.58 -2.03 -2.81
N VAL A 272 13.33 -3.07 -3.17
CA VAL A 272 14.61 -2.96 -3.88
C VAL A 272 14.48 -3.63 -5.23
N LYS A 273 14.58 -2.84 -6.31
CA LYS A 273 14.63 -3.38 -7.66
C LYS A 273 16.00 -4.01 -7.91
N ILE A 274 16.01 -5.24 -8.38
CA ILE A 274 17.19 -6.06 -8.63
C ILE A 274 17.17 -6.48 -10.09
N THR A 275 18.28 -6.35 -10.80
CA THR A 275 18.30 -6.59 -12.26
C THR A 275 18.73 -8.00 -12.63
N GLU A 276 19.63 -8.61 -11.85
CA GLU A 276 20.18 -9.95 -12.11
C GLU A 276 19.79 -10.93 -11.00
N LYS A 277 19.77 -12.22 -11.31
CA LYS A 277 19.54 -13.26 -10.31
C LYS A 277 20.48 -13.13 -9.12
N SER A 278 19.95 -13.27 -7.93
CA SER A 278 20.67 -13.03 -6.69
C SER A 278 20.12 -13.90 -5.55
N ILE A 279 21.02 -14.33 -4.65
CA ILE A 279 20.65 -14.85 -3.33
C ILE A 279 20.97 -13.76 -2.31
N ILE A 280 19.95 -13.36 -1.55
CA ILE A 280 20.06 -12.28 -0.55
C ILE A 280 19.59 -12.81 0.80
N ASP A 281 20.43 -12.65 1.81
CA ASP A 281 20.01 -12.85 3.20
C ASP A 281 19.46 -11.53 3.73
N VAL A 282 18.19 -11.53 4.08
CA VAL A 282 17.47 -10.40 4.65
C VAL A 282 17.35 -10.58 6.15
N TYR A 283 17.93 -9.67 6.91
CA TYR A 283 17.80 -9.62 8.36
C TYR A 283 16.79 -8.55 8.73
N VAL A 284 15.70 -8.95 9.35
CA VAL A 284 14.55 -8.11 9.71
C VAL A 284 13.80 -8.76 10.88
N ALA A 285 12.90 -8.06 11.56
CA ALA A 285 12.06 -8.66 12.59
C ALA A 285 11.32 -9.90 12.03
N LYS A 286 11.18 -10.94 12.84
CA LYS A 286 10.70 -12.28 12.44
C LYS A 286 9.37 -12.23 11.69
N GLU A 287 8.47 -11.41 12.14
CA GLU A 287 7.08 -11.30 11.68
C GLU A 287 6.96 -10.53 10.36
N VAL A 288 7.96 -9.73 9.98
CA VAL A 288 7.90 -8.90 8.77
C VAL A 288 7.93 -9.75 7.51
N ASP A 289 6.98 -9.54 6.63
CA ASP A 289 6.93 -10.22 5.35
C ASP A 289 7.97 -9.68 4.37
N VAL A 290 8.74 -10.62 3.79
CA VAL A 290 9.72 -10.36 2.73
C VAL A 290 9.43 -11.31 1.58
N TYR A 291 9.28 -10.77 0.37
CA TYR A 291 8.94 -11.54 -0.83
C TYR A 291 9.45 -10.87 -2.10
N THR A 292 9.42 -11.61 -3.20
CA THR A 292 9.75 -11.08 -4.53
C THR A 292 8.50 -10.90 -5.38
N ARG A 293 8.58 -9.98 -6.32
CA ARG A 293 7.57 -9.78 -7.37
C ARG A 293 8.24 -9.31 -8.65
N LYS A 294 7.57 -9.42 -9.79
CA LYS A 294 8.02 -8.75 -11.02
C LYS A 294 8.14 -7.25 -10.76
N SER A 295 9.18 -6.62 -11.29
CA SER A 295 9.37 -5.18 -11.07
C SER A 295 8.23 -4.38 -11.71
N ILE A 296 7.70 -3.44 -10.92
CA ILE A 296 6.65 -2.50 -11.39
C ILE A 296 7.23 -1.29 -12.13
N ILE A 297 8.57 -1.20 -12.20
CA ILE A 297 9.29 -0.03 -12.71
C ILE A 297 10.30 -0.44 -13.79
#